data_f3bab07bc0f507bc7aad581298200798
#
_entry.id   f3bab07bc0f507bc7aad581298200798
#
_cell.length_a   1.000
_cell.length_b   1.000
_cell.length_c   1.000
_cell.angle_alpha   90.00
_cell.angle_beta   90.00
_cell.angle_gamma   90.00
#
_symmetry.space_group_name_H-M   'P 1'
#
loop_
_entity.id
_entity.type
_entity.pdbx_description
1 polymer ?
#
loop_
_entity_poly.entity_id
_entity_poly.type
_entity_poly.pdbx_seq_one_letter_code
_entity_poly.pdbx_strand_id
1 'polypeptide(L)'
;SGAGLRGQVAGQTALSTVGQSGAGLTYRGYDVRELAADAQFEEVAYLLLYGELPSKAQLSAYIAKLSKLRDLPQALKEVLERIPADAHPMDVMRTGCSFLGNLEPEANFSEQQDKTDRLLAAFPAIMTYWYRFSHEGKRIDCVSDEPSIGGHFLHLLHGKKPSELHVKVMNVSLILYAEHEFNASTFTARVCASTLSDLFSCITAAIGSLRGPLHGGANEAAMEMIERFSSPEDAIKGTLGMLERKDKIMGFGHAIYKDNDPRNEVIKGWSKKLADEVGDKVLFPVSEAIDKTMWEQKKLFPNADFYHASAYHFMGIPTKLFTPIFVCSRLTGWAAHVYEQRANNRIIRPSAEYVGVEQRKFVPIEQR
;
A
#
# COMPACT_ATOMS: atom_id res chain seq x y z
N SER A 1 18.03 2.17 23.60
CA SER A 1 16.93 1.38 23.89
C SER A 1 15.59 1.96 23.49
N GLY A 2 14.89 1.31 22.71
CA GLY A 2 13.47 1.56 22.48
C GLY A 2 13.09 2.68 21.56
N ALA A 3 14.02 3.47 21.08
CA ALA A 3 13.68 4.49 20.08
C ALA A 3 13.27 3.82 18.76
N GLY A 4 11.98 3.49 18.63
CA GLY A 4 11.39 2.92 17.42
C GLY A 4 11.79 1.47 17.13
N LEU A 5 12.48 0.77 18.00
CA LEU A 5 12.91 -0.62 17.82
C LEU A 5 13.74 -0.88 16.56
N ARG A 6 14.28 0.15 15.94
CA ARG A 6 15.04 0.05 14.69
C ARG A 6 16.21 -0.93 14.85
N GLY A 7 16.31 -1.90 13.95
CA GLY A 7 17.36 -2.92 13.99
C GLY A 7 17.12 -4.04 15.02
N GLN A 8 16.03 -3.98 15.78
CA GLN A 8 15.67 -5.05 16.70
C GLN A 8 14.91 -6.14 15.96
N VAL A 9 15.30 -7.39 16.19
CA VAL A 9 14.58 -8.55 15.63
C VAL A 9 13.39 -8.83 16.52
N ALA A 10 12.19 -8.59 16.00
CA ALA A 10 10.95 -8.77 16.74
C ALA A 10 10.31 -10.15 16.52
N GLY A 11 10.75 -10.89 15.52
CA GLY A 11 10.20 -12.20 15.19
C GLY A 11 10.87 -12.78 13.97
N GLN A 12 10.29 -13.83 13.43
CA GLN A 12 10.77 -14.52 12.24
C GLN A 12 9.71 -14.46 11.14
N THR A 13 10.16 -14.42 9.89
CA THR A 13 9.28 -14.50 8.74
C THR A 13 9.91 -15.29 7.61
N ALA A 14 9.09 -16.07 6.92
CA ALA A 14 9.44 -16.76 5.70
C ALA A 14 8.84 -16.08 4.46
N LEU A 15 8.22 -14.91 4.62
CA LEU A 15 7.45 -14.26 3.55
C LEU A 15 8.29 -13.44 2.61
N SER A 16 9.30 -12.74 3.11
CA SER A 16 10.09 -11.84 2.28
C SER A 16 11.47 -11.60 2.88
N THR A 17 12.40 -11.18 2.01
CA THR A 17 13.69 -10.63 2.43
C THR A 17 13.79 -9.21 1.90
N VAL A 18 14.31 -8.30 2.73
CA VAL A 18 14.50 -6.89 2.36
C VAL A 18 15.96 -6.52 2.63
N GLY A 19 16.67 -6.06 1.58
CA GLY A 19 18.05 -5.65 1.71
C GLY A 19 19.05 -6.79 1.81
N GLN A 20 18.64 -8.02 1.57
CA GLN A 20 19.56 -9.17 1.54
C GLN A 20 20.37 -9.17 0.26
N SER A 21 21.58 -9.79 0.32
CA SER A 21 22.50 -9.78 -0.80
C SER A 21 21.89 -10.40 -2.06
N GLY A 22 22.11 -9.73 -3.20
CA GLY A 22 21.72 -10.19 -4.53
C GLY A 22 20.42 -9.59 -5.05
N ALA A 23 19.28 -9.90 -4.44
CA ALA A 23 17.98 -9.52 -5.00
C ALA A 23 17.41 -8.20 -4.47
N GLY A 24 17.75 -7.81 -3.25
CA GLY A 24 17.21 -6.61 -2.62
C GLY A 24 15.83 -6.80 -2.01
N LEU A 25 14.89 -7.37 -2.74
CA LEU A 25 13.55 -7.70 -2.25
C LEU A 25 13.09 -9.01 -2.89
N THR A 26 12.75 -9.98 -2.05
CA THR A 26 12.16 -11.24 -2.53
C THR A 26 10.85 -11.52 -1.82
N TYR A 27 9.93 -12.16 -2.53
CA TYR A 27 8.69 -12.72 -1.96
C TYR A 27 8.81 -14.23 -1.99
N ARG A 28 8.88 -14.87 -0.83
CA ARG A 28 9.08 -16.32 -0.67
C ARG A 28 10.20 -16.85 -1.57
N GLY A 29 11.30 -16.10 -1.63
CA GLY A 29 12.49 -16.45 -2.38
C GLY A 29 12.54 -15.97 -3.83
N TYR A 30 11.44 -15.47 -4.38
CA TYR A 30 11.42 -14.96 -5.75
C TYR A 30 11.77 -13.47 -5.79
N ASP A 31 12.68 -13.10 -6.68
CA ASP A 31 13.08 -11.71 -6.89
C ASP A 31 11.87 -10.90 -7.37
N VAL A 32 11.58 -9.79 -6.69
CA VAL A 32 10.45 -8.93 -7.04
C VAL A 32 10.50 -8.43 -8.48
N ARG A 33 11.71 -8.24 -9.02
CA ARG A 33 11.89 -7.77 -10.41
C ARG A 33 11.43 -8.82 -11.41
N GLU A 34 11.70 -10.10 -11.15
CA GLU A 34 11.23 -11.20 -12.00
C GLU A 34 9.71 -11.33 -11.90
N LEU A 35 9.16 -11.23 -10.70
CA LEU A 35 7.71 -11.26 -10.51
C LEU A 35 7.04 -10.10 -11.25
N ALA A 36 7.57 -8.89 -11.13
CA ALA A 36 7.03 -7.72 -11.80
C ALA A 36 7.10 -7.83 -13.34
N ALA A 37 8.13 -8.50 -13.87
CA ALA A 37 8.29 -8.66 -15.31
C ALA A 37 7.29 -9.67 -15.90
N ASP A 38 7.06 -10.79 -15.22
CA ASP A 38 6.41 -11.95 -15.84
C ASP A 38 5.16 -12.45 -15.12
N ALA A 39 4.92 -12.07 -13.86
CA ALA A 39 3.78 -12.58 -13.09
C ALA A 39 2.57 -11.64 -13.18
N GLN A 40 1.40 -12.19 -12.87
CA GLN A 40 0.20 -11.42 -12.58
C GLN A 40 0.15 -11.12 -11.08
N PHE A 41 -0.48 -10.02 -10.67
CA PHE A 41 -0.60 -9.71 -9.24
C PHE A 41 -1.32 -10.85 -8.48
N GLU A 42 -2.33 -11.46 -9.10
CA GLU A 42 -3.07 -12.57 -8.51
C GLU A 42 -2.17 -13.79 -8.24
N GLU A 43 -1.15 -14.02 -9.08
CA GLU A 43 -0.13 -15.04 -8.81
C GLU A 43 0.70 -14.71 -7.58
N VAL A 44 1.08 -13.45 -7.43
CA VAL A 44 1.87 -12.97 -6.30
C VAL A 44 1.05 -13.04 -5.02
N ALA A 45 -0.22 -12.65 -5.08
CA ALA A 45 -1.14 -12.79 -3.96
C ALA A 45 -1.24 -14.26 -3.53
N TYR A 46 -1.44 -15.15 -4.48
CA TYR A 46 -1.49 -16.59 -4.23
C TYR A 46 -0.18 -17.10 -3.59
N LEU A 47 0.95 -16.70 -4.14
CA LEU A 47 2.27 -17.06 -3.60
C LEU A 47 2.40 -16.67 -2.12
N LEU A 48 2.07 -15.43 -1.79
CA LEU A 48 2.20 -14.93 -0.43
C LEU A 48 1.22 -15.62 0.53
N LEU A 49 0.00 -15.85 0.10
CA LEU A 49 -1.07 -16.37 0.95
C LEU A 49 -1.04 -17.89 1.08
N TYR A 50 -0.71 -18.63 0.01
CA TYR A 50 -0.72 -20.08 -0.02
C TYR A 50 0.68 -20.70 0.09
N GLY A 51 1.75 -19.92 -0.07
CA GLY A 51 3.11 -20.38 0.16
C GLY A 51 3.91 -20.75 -1.09
N GLU A 52 3.24 -21.00 -2.20
CA GLU A 52 3.88 -21.37 -3.47
C GLU A 52 3.17 -20.72 -4.64
N LEU A 53 3.86 -20.63 -5.77
CA LEU A 53 3.23 -20.12 -7.00
C LEU A 53 2.11 -21.06 -7.45
N PRO A 54 0.99 -20.51 -7.94
CA PRO A 54 -0.11 -21.34 -8.43
C PRO A 54 0.26 -22.01 -9.75
N SER A 55 -0.29 -23.22 -9.97
CA SER A 55 -0.34 -23.78 -11.32
C SER A 55 -1.28 -22.92 -12.18
N LYS A 56 -1.25 -23.17 -13.49
CA LYS A 56 -2.15 -22.48 -14.42
C LYS A 56 -3.63 -22.68 -14.04
N ALA A 57 -4.01 -23.89 -13.69
CA ALA A 57 -5.38 -24.22 -13.26
C ALA A 57 -5.73 -23.54 -11.94
N GLN A 58 -4.83 -23.53 -10.98
CA GLN A 58 -5.03 -22.86 -9.69
C GLN A 58 -5.18 -21.36 -9.87
N LEU A 59 -4.38 -20.74 -10.73
CA LEU A 59 -4.49 -19.30 -11.00
C LEU A 59 -5.83 -18.96 -11.63
N SER A 60 -6.26 -19.72 -12.64
CA SER A 60 -7.55 -19.50 -13.28
C SER A 60 -8.71 -19.61 -12.28
N ALA A 61 -8.67 -20.61 -11.40
CA ALA A 61 -9.68 -20.79 -10.35
C ALA A 61 -9.65 -19.63 -9.34
N TYR A 62 -8.46 -19.16 -8.98
CA TYR A 62 -8.32 -18.04 -8.03
C TYR A 62 -8.86 -16.74 -8.61
N ILE A 63 -8.52 -16.42 -9.85
CA ILE A 63 -9.05 -15.24 -10.55
C ILE A 63 -10.58 -15.31 -10.64
N ALA A 64 -11.13 -16.49 -10.96
CA ALA A 64 -12.58 -16.68 -11.01
C ALA A 64 -13.23 -16.47 -9.64
N LYS A 65 -12.62 -16.99 -8.57
CA LYS A 65 -13.09 -16.78 -7.19
C LYS A 65 -13.14 -15.29 -6.85
N LEU A 66 -12.05 -14.58 -7.09
CA LEU A 66 -11.98 -13.14 -6.79
C LEU A 66 -13.03 -12.34 -7.58
N SER A 67 -13.24 -12.68 -8.84
CA SER A 67 -14.20 -11.98 -9.68
C SER A 67 -15.63 -12.06 -9.14
N LYS A 68 -15.97 -13.13 -8.43
CA LYS A 68 -17.30 -13.32 -7.83
C LYS A 68 -17.50 -12.57 -6.51
N LEU A 69 -16.43 -12.01 -5.94
CA LEU A 69 -16.44 -11.39 -4.61
C LEU A 69 -16.35 -9.86 -4.66
N ARG A 70 -16.54 -9.27 -5.84
CA ARG A 70 -16.27 -7.83 -6.06
C ARG A 70 -17.34 -6.90 -5.54
N ASP A 71 -18.60 -7.34 -5.56
CA ASP A 71 -19.72 -6.45 -5.21
C ASP A 71 -19.79 -6.19 -3.71
N LEU A 72 -20.38 -5.06 -3.35
CA LEU A 72 -20.51 -4.63 -1.97
C LEU A 72 -21.94 -4.84 -1.47
N PRO A 73 -22.13 -5.20 -0.19
CA PRO A 73 -23.45 -5.22 0.40
C PRO A 73 -24.09 -3.83 0.34
N GLN A 74 -25.41 -3.76 0.14
CA GLN A 74 -26.12 -2.50 0.05
C GLN A 74 -25.91 -1.64 1.31
N ALA A 75 -25.87 -2.24 2.49
CA ALA A 75 -25.63 -1.52 3.74
C ALA A 75 -24.25 -0.82 3.75
N LEU A 76 -23.24 -1.44 3.16
CA LEU A 76 -21.91 -0.81 3.04
C LEU A 76 -21.95 0.35 2.05
N LYS A 77 -22.62 0.19 0.92
CA LYS A 77 -22.79 1.30 -0.05
C LYS A 77 -23.44 2.51 0.61
N GLU A 78 -24.46 2.29 1.44
CA GLU A 78 -25.13 3.37 2.17
C GLU A 78 -24.19 4.07 3.16
N VAL A 79 -23.36 3.32 3.87
CA VAL A 79 -22.35 3.90 4.77
C VAL A 79 -21.36 4.74 3.99
N LEU A 80 -20.86 4.25 2.86
CA LEU A 80 -19.91 4.98 2.02
C LEU A 80 -20.52 6.27 1.48
N GLU A 81 -21.81 6.27 1.14
CA GLU A 81 -22.52 7.46 0.65
C GLU A 81 -22.64 8.55 1.73
N ARG A 82 -22.55 8.19 3.00
CA ARG A 82 -22.64 9.14 4.12
C ARG A 82 -21.30 9.78 4.48
N ILE A 83 -20.20 9.26 3.95
CA ILE A 83 -18.88 9.81 4.21
C ILE A 83 -18.65 11.01 3.30
N PRO A 84 -18.35 12.20 3.84
CA PRO A 84 -18.21 13.41 3.03
C PRO A 84 -17.05 13.35 2.07
N ALA A 85 -17.13 14.14 0.99
CA ALA A 85 -16.13 14.16 -0.08
C ALA A 85 -14.74 14.62 0.38
N ASP A 86 -14.68 15.43 1.43
CA ASP A 86 -13.42 15.94 1.99
C ASP A 86 -12.81 15.01 3.03
N ALA A 87 -13.41 13.85 3.30
CA ALA A 87 -12.82 12.86 4.18
C ALA A 87 -11.51 12.33 3.58
N HIS A 88 -10.58 11.96 4.44
CA HIS A 88 -9.34 11.33 4.00
C HIS A 88 -9.64 9.95 3.42
N PRO A 89 -9.23 9.64 2.18
CA PRO A 89 -9.57 8.36 1.55
C PRO A 89 -9.12 7.12 2.35
N MET A 90 -8.04 7.23 3.10
CA MET A 90 -7.61 6.14 3.98
C MET A 90 -8.61 5.86 5.11
N ASP A 91 -9.28 6.90 5.59
CA ASP A 91 -10.32 6.75 6.62
C ASP A 91 -11.55 6.05 6.03
N VAL A 92 -11.82 6.27 4.76
CA VAL A 92 -12.87 5.54 4.03
C VAL A 92 -12.53 4.05 3.94
N MET A 93 -11.27 3.72 3.59
CA MET A 93 -10.82 2.34 3.52
C MET A 93 -10.92 1.66 4.89
N ARG A 94 -10.53 2.34 5.94
CA ARG A 94 -10.60 1.85 7.31
C ARG A 94 -12.05 1.58 7.73
N THR A 95 -12.94 2.52 7.49
CA THR A 95 -14.37 2.36 7.78
C THR A 95 -14.97 1.22 6.97
N GLY A 96 -14.68 1.16 5.68
CA GLY A 96 -15.20 0.10 4.80
C GLY A 96 -14.74 -1.29 5.23
N CYS A 97 -13.49 -1.44 5.58
CA CYS A 97 -12.95 -2.71 6.07
C CYS A 97 -13.67 -3.14 7.37
N SER A 98 -13.75 -2.24 8.34
CA SER A 98 -14.38 -2.53 9.62
C SER A 98 -15.87 -2.84 9.47
N PHE A 99 -16.57 -2.07 8.65
CA PHE A 99 -18.00 -2.25 8.45
C PHE A 99 -18.30 -3.59 7.74
N LEU A 100 -17.50 -3.94 6.74
CA LEU A 100 -17.64 -5.25 6.08
C LEU A 100 -17.44 -6.39 7.07
N GLY A 101 -16.49 -6.23 8.00
CA GLY A 101 -16.27 -7.19 9.08
C GLY A 101 -17.46 -7.33 10.04
N ASN A 102 -18.25 -6.26 10.21
CA ASN A 102 -19.50 -6.34 10.98
C ASN A 102 -20.57 -7.15 10.25
N LEU A 103 -20.65 -7.00 8.93
CA LEU A 103 -21.65 -7.68 8.11
C LEU A 103 -21.31 -9.14 7.82
N GLU A 104 -20.02 -9.42 7.64
CA GLU A 104 -19.50 -10.72 7.20
C GLU A 104 -18.34 -11.15 8.10
N PRO A 105 -18.57 -11.34 9.42
CA PRO A 105 -17.48 -11.59 10.37
C PRO A 105 -16.74 -12.89 10.10
N GLU A 106 -15.47 -12.91 10.51
CA GLU A 106 -14.68 -14.13 10.55
C GLU A 106 -15.08 -14.91 11.82
N ALA A 107 -15.82 -16.01 11.66
CA ALA A 107 -16.30 -16.79 12.78
C ALA A 107 -15.20 -17.63 13.44
N ASN A 108 -14.25 -18.10 12.64
CA ASN A 108 -13.07 -18.83 13.13
C ASN A 108 -11.93 -18.70 12.11
N PHE A 109 -10.72 -19.08 12.52
CA PHE A 109 -9.53 -18.89 11.69
C PHE A 109 -9.48 -19.77 10.43
N SER A 110 -10.28 -20.82 10.36
CA SER A 110 -10.38 -21.61 9.12
C SER A 110 -10.97 -20.81 7.96
N GLU A 111 -11.64 -19.70 8.25
CA GLU A 111 -12.23 -18.81 7.24
C GLU A 111 -11.26 -17.72 6.77
N GLN A 112 -10.04 -17.69 7.29
CA GLN A 112 -9.12 -16.56 7.04
C GLN A 112 -8.86 -16.31 5.55
N GLN A 113 -8.71 -17.35 4.75
CA GLN A 113 -8.47 -17.19 3.32
C GLN A 113 -9.67 -16.62 2.59
N ASP A 114 -10.86 -17.10 2.89
CA ASP A 114 -12.09 -16.59 2.27
C ASP A 114 -12.31 -15.12 2.62
N LYS A 115 -12.06 -14.73 3.87
CA LYS A 115 -12.20 -13.33 4.30
C LYS A 115 -11.13 -12.43 3.67
N THR A 116 -9.92 -12.92 3.54
CA THR A 116 -8.86 -12.21 2.82
C THR A 116 -9.24 -11.99 1.36
N ASP A 117 -9.70 -13.04 0.68
CA ASP A 117 -10.09 -12.96 -0.72
C ASP A 117 -11.29 -12.02 -0.92
N ARG A 118 -12.22 -12.02 0.03
CA ARG A 118 -13.32 -11.06 0.05
C ARG A 118 -12.83 -9.62 0.09
N LEU A 119 -11.91 -9.30 1.01
CA LEU A 119 -11.33 -7.97 1.11
C LEU A 119 -10.51 -7.61 -0.13
N LEU A 120 -9.73 -8.55 -0.65
CA LEU A 120 -8.91 -8.33 -1.83
C LEU A 120 -9.76 -7.94 -3.04
N ALA A 121 -10.89 -8.61 -3.21
CA ALA A 121 -11.83 -8.32 -4.28
C ALA A 121 -12.64 -7.03 -4.04
N ALA A 122 -12.97 -6.72 -2.79
CA ALA A 122 -13.87 -5.62 -2.44
C ALA A 122 -13.19 -4.26 -2.28
N PHE A 123 -11.92 -4.20 -1.90
CA PHE A 123 -11.23 -2.94 -1.65
C PHE A 123 -11.27 -1.95 -2.83
N PRO A 124 -11.06 -2.37 -4.08
CA PRO A 124 -11.21 -1.45 -5.21
C PRO A 124 -12.60 -0.81 -5.27
N ALA A 125 -13.64 -1.59 -5.00
CA ALA A 125 -15.02 -1.09 -5.02
C ALA A 125 -15.30 -0.14 -3.85
N ILE A 126 -14.77 -0.43 -2.65
CA ILE A 126 -14.94 0.46 -1.49
C ILE A 126 -14.39 1.85 -1.80
N MET A 127 -13.17 1.91 -2.33
CA MET A 127 -12.52 3.17 -2.67
C MET A 127 -13.27 3.92 -3.77
N THR A 128 -13.55 3.25 -4.86
CA THR A 128 -14.10 3.90 -6.07
C THR A 128 -15.58 4.23 -5.93
N TYR A 129 -16.36 3.38 -5.24
CA TYR A 129 -17.76 3.71 -4.98
C TYR A 129 -17.91 4.98 -4.17
N TRP A 130 -17.15 5.10 -3.07
CA TRP A 130 -17.15 6.32 -2.28
C TRP A 130 -16.69 7.52 -3.11
N TYR A 131 -15.58 7.38 -3.84
CA TYR A 131 -15.00 8.48 -4.61
C TYR A 131 -15.96 8.97 -5.69
N ARG A 132 -16.50 8.04 -6.48
CA ARG A 132 -17.41 8.40 -7.58
C ARG A 132 -18.71 9.01 -7.06
N PHE A 133 -19.25 8.48 -5.98
CA PHE A 133 -20.46 9.04 -5.37
C PHE A 133 -20.19 10.42 -4.76
N SER A 134 -19.18 10.54 -3.92
CA SER A 134 -18.93 11.79 -3.18
C SER A 134 -18.43 12.93 -4.06
N HIS A 135 -17.65 12.64 -5.10
CA HIS A 135 -17.08 13.67 -5.98
C HIS A 135 -17.84 13.88 -7.27
N GLU A 136 -18.58 12.87 -7.77
CA GLU A 136 -19.27 12.95 -9.06
C GLU A 136 -20.78 12.73 -8.95
N GLY A 137 -21.28 12.35 -7.79
CA GLY A 137 -22.71 12.03 -7.61
C GLY A 137 -23.16 10.75 -8.28
N LYS A 138 -22.25 9.85 -8.61
CA LYS A 138 -22.55 8.61 -9.34
C LYS A 138 -22.52 7.39 -8.46
N ARG A 139 -23.59 6.57 -8.49
CA ARG A 139 -23.64 5.25 -7.89
C ARG A 139 -23.21 4.23 -8.93
N ILE A 140 -21.91 3.93 -8.95
CA ILE A 140 -21.33 3.02 -9.95
C ILE A 140 -21.70 1.57 -9.65
N ASP A 141 -21.68 0.72 -10.71
CA ASP A 141 -21.68 -0.71 -10.56
C ASP A 141 -20.31 -1.15 -10.03
N CYS A 142 -20.28 -1.92 -8.96
CA CYS A 142 -19.05 -2.42 -8.34
C CYS A 142 -18.49 -3.67 -9.01
N VAL A 143 -19.11 -4.13 -10.09
CA VAL A 143 -18.69 -5.31 -10.85
C VAL A 143 -18.25 -4.87 -12.24
N SER A 144 -17.19 -5.46 -12.76
CA SER A 144 -16.72 -5.26 -14.12
C SER A 144 -16.30 -6.58 -14.73
N ASP A 145 -16.14 -6.60 -16.06
CA ASP A 145 -15.68 -7.78 -16.81
C ASP A 145 -14.15 -7.91 -16.83
N GLU A 146 -13.44 -6.96 -16.21
CA GLU A 146 -11.97 -7.00 -16.16
C GLU A 146 -11.50 -8.21 -15.35
N PRO A 147 -10.63 -9.06 -15.90
CA PRO A 147 -10.17 -10.24 -15.18
C PRO A 147 -9.21 -9.92 -14.04
N SER A 148 -8.42 -8.85 -14.14
CA SER A 148 -7.43 -8.50 -13.12
C SER A 148 -7.95 -7.46 -12.13
N ILE A 149 -7.40 -7.49 -10.92
CA ILE A 149 -7.71 -6.49 -9.88
C ILE A 149 -7.34 -5.09 -10.36
N GLY A 150 -6.16 -4.94 -10.96
CA GLY A 150 -5.70 -3.64 -11.47
C GLY A 150 -6.60 -3.09 -12.57
N GLY A 151 -6.97 -3.92 -13.53
CA GLY A 151 -7.89 -3.53 -14.59
C GLY A 151 -9.27 -3.20 -14.05
N HIS A 152 -9.76 -4.01 -13.14
CA HIS A 152 -11.04 -3.76 -12.45
C HIS A 152 -11.05 -2.42 -11.72
N PHE A 153 -10.01 -2.12 -10.95
CA PHE A 153 -9.87 -0.82 -10.28
C PHE A 153 -9.95 0.34 -11.28
N LEU A 154 -9.18 0.29 -12.36
CA LEU A 154 -9.18 1.36 -13.37
C LEU A 154 -10.54 1.51 -14.04
N HIS A 155 -11.20 0.39 -14.33
CA HIS A 155 -12.55 0.41 -14.91
C HIS A 155 -13.55 1.11 -13.98
N LEU A 156 -13.54 0.77 -12.70
CA LEU A 156 -14.44 1.39 -11.71
C LEU A 156 -14.15 2.87 -11.56
N LEU A 157 -12.87 3.25 -11.54
CA LEU A 157 -12.47 4.64 -11.36
C LEU A 157 -12.86 5.52 -12.56
N HIS A 158 -12.62 5.05 -13.77
CA HIS A 158 -12.82 5.85 -14.98
C HIS A 158 -14.15 5.62 -15.68
N GLY A 159 -14.89 4.57 -15.30
CA GLY A 159 -16.17 4.26 -15.92
C GLY A 159 -16.06 3.69 -17.33
N LYS A 160 -14.89 3.19 -17.71
CA LYS A 160 -14.65 2.62 -19.05
C LYS A 160 -13.53 1.57 -18.98
N LYS A 161 -13.48 0.72 -20.01
CA LYS A 161 -12.44 -0.30 -20.12
C LYS A 161 -11.06 0.36 -20.21
N PRO A 162 -10.11 -0.01 -19.33
CA PRO A 162 -8.76 0.54 -19.38
C PRO A 162 -7.97 0.00 -20.57
N SER A 163 -6.91 0.73 -20.99
CA SER A 163 -5.99 0.26 -22.03
C SER A 163 -5.13 -0.89 -21.51
N GLU A 164 -4.60 -1.70 -22.43
CA GLU A 164 -3.69 -2.80 -22.07
C GLU A 164 -2.46 -2.31 -21.30
N LEU A 165 -1.90 -1.16 -21.72
CA LEU A 165 -0.75 -0.55 -21.05
C LEU A 165 -1.08 -0.19 -19.61
N HIS A 166 -2.21 0.47 -19.37
CA HIS A 166 -2.60 0.87 -18.01
C HIS A 166 -2.86 -0.34 -17.13
N VAL A 167 -3.49 -1.39 -17.65
CA VAL A 167 -3.69 -2.65 -16.91
C VAL A 167 -2.35 -3.26 -16.53
N LYS A 168 -1.40 -3.29 -17.47
CA LYS A 168 -0.05 -3.84 -17.20
C LYS A 168 0.67 -3.04 -16.12
N VAL A 169 0.63 -1.72 -16.18
CA VAL A 169 1.30 -0.87 -15.19
C VAL A 169 0.67 -1.04 -13.81
N MET A 170 -0.66 -1.10 -13.72
CA MET A 170 -1.34 -1.35 -12.44
C MET A 170 -0.96 -2.72 -11.87
N ASN A 171 -0.88 -3.74 -12.70
CA ASN A 171 -0.44 -5.07 -12.29
C ASN A 171 0.98 -5.02 -11.68
N VAL A 172 1.90 -4.37 -12.37
CA VAL A 172 3.28 -4.19 -11.89
C VAL A 172 3.30 -3.45 -10.57
N SER A 173 2.58 -2.34 -10.47
CA SER A 173 2.49 -1.53 -9.26
C SER A 173 2.00 -2.34 -8.07
N LEU A 174 0.94 -3.11 -8.23
CA LEU A 174 0.38 -3.94 -7.17
C LEU A 174 1.39 -5.00 -6.72
N ILE A 175 2.14 -5.59 -7.65
CA ILE A 175 3.20 -6.55 -7.30
C ILE A 175 4.29 -5.88 -6.46
N LEU A 176 4.74 -4.69 -6.86
CA LEU A 176 5.84 -4.00 -6.17
C LEU A 176 5.49 -3.59 -4.74
N TYR A 177 4.23 -3.30 -4.45
CA TYR A 177 3.79 -2.87 -3.12
C TYR A 177 3.27 -4.00 -2.22
N ALA A 178 3.24 -5.23 -2.70
CA ALA A 178 2.52 -6.32 -2.02
C ALA A 178 3.05 -6.69 -0.64
N GLU A 179 4.37 -6.64 -0.42
CA GLU A 179 4.97 -7.11 0.82
C GLU A 179 6.31 -6.43 1.08
N HIS A 180 6.63 -6.18 2.37
CA HIS A 180 7.90 -5.56 2.76
C HIS A 180 8.30 -5.85 4.21
N GLU A 181 8.27 -7.11 4.65
CA GLU A 181 8.70 -7.59 5.97
C GLU A 181 7.94 -6.89 7.12
N PHE A 182 8.62 -6.53 8.21
CA PHE A 182 8.01 -5.96 9.42
C PHE A 182 7.97 -4.42 9.39
N ASN A 183 7.54 -3.83 8.28
CA ASN A 183 7.24 -2.41 8.28
C ASN A 183 6.12 -2.08 9.29
N ALA A 184 5.91 -0.80 9.57
CA ALA A 184 5.02 -0.36 10.64
C ALA A 184 3.60 -0.93 10.54
N SER A 185 2.98 -0.89 9.36
CA SER A 185 1.61 -1.39 9.23
C SER A 185 1.53 -2.92 9.33
N THR A 186 2.52 -3.63 8.79
CA THR A 186 2.60 -5.09 8.91
C THR A 186 2.83 -5.51 10.36
N PHE A 187 3.72 -4.81 11.05
CA PHE A 187 3.96 -5.11 12.46
C PHE A 187 2.70 -4.83 13.31
N THR A 188 1.97 -3.78 13.00
CA THR A 188 0.68 -3.48 13.63
C THR A 188 -0.31 -4.64 13.43
N ALA A 189 -0.41 -5.16 12.20
CA ALA A 189 -1.27 -6.31 11.92
C ALA A 189 -0.84 -7.53 12.75
N ARG A 190 0.45 -7.78 12.87
CA ARG A 190 0.97 -8.91 13.67
C ARG A 190 0.69 -8.72 15.16
N VAL A 191 0.83 -7.52 15.69
CA VAL A 191 0.49 -7.23 17.10
C VAL A 191 -0.98 -7.55 17.36
N CYS A 192 -1.85 -7.05 16.49
CA CYS A 192 -3.30 -7.33 16.58
C CYS A 192 -3.57 -8.83 16.48
N ALA A 193 -3.00 -9.51 15.49
CA ALA A 193 -3.16 -10.95 15.30
C ALA A 193 -2.66 -11.74 16.51
N SER A 194 -1.59 -11.28 17.16
CA SER A 194 -1.00 -11.97 18.31
C SER A 194 -1.93 -12.03 19.51
N THR A 195 -2.95 -11.18 19.55
CA THR A 195 -3.99 -11.20 20.57
C THR A 195 -5.12 -12.18 20.25
N LEU A 196 -5.05 -12.87 19.10
CA LEU A 196 -6.07 -13.75 18.55
C LEU A 196 -7.33 -12.99 18.07
N SER A 197 -7.18 -11.71 17.75
CA SER A 197 -8.24 -10.92 17.15
C SER A 197 -8.54 -11.40 15.72
N ASP A 198 -9.71 -11.02 15.20
CA ASP A 198 -10.17 -11.42 13.86
C ASP A 198 -9.36 -10.71 12.74
N LEU A 199 -9.48 -11.25 11.53
CA LEU A 199 -8.76 -10.72 10.36
C LEU A 199 -9.13 -9.26 10.06
N PHE A 200 -10.43 -8.93 10.11
CA PHE A 200 -10.87 -7.56 9.80
C PHE A 200 -10.27 -6.54 10.77
N SER A 201 -10.17 -6.91 12.05
CA SER A 201 -9.52 -6.04 13.05
C SER A 201 -8.04 -5.84 12.75
N CYS A 202 -7.34 -6.92 12.35
CA CYS A 202 -5.92 -6.84 12.01
C CYS A 202 -5.67 -5.94 10.80
N ILE A 203 -6.48 -6.08 9.76
CA ILE A 203 -6.35 -5.28 8.53
C ILE A 203 -6.75 -3.83 8.79
N THR A 204 -7.83 -3.60 9.53
CA THR A 204 -8.26 -2.25 9.93
C THR A 204 -7.15 -1.52 10.70
N ALA A 205 -6.50 -2.21 11.64
CA ALA A 205 -5.37 -1.66 12.40
C ALA A 205 -4.18 -1.32 11.48
N ALA A 206 -3.87 -2.19 10.53
CA ALA A 206 -2.81 -1.96 9.55
C ALA A 206 -3.10 -0.74 8.67
N ILE A 207 -4.33 -0.58 8.22
CA ILE A 207 -4.75 0.59 7.45
C ILE A 207 -4.51 1.87 8.27
N GLY A 208 -4.84 1.85 9.57
CA GLY A 208 -4.59 2.97 10.47
C GLY A 208 -3.11 3.37 10.53
N SER A 209 -2.21 2.39 10.59
CA SER A 209 -0.77 2.65 10.60
C SER A 209 -0.27 3.17 9.26
N LEU A 210 -0.76 2.62 8.15
CA LEU A 210 -0.36 3.04 6.81
C LEU A 210 -0.77 4.49 6.52
N ARG A 211 -1.87 4.95 7.11
CA ARG A 211 -2.36 6.33 6.97
C ARG A 211 -1.38 7.38 7.49
N GLY A 212 -0.54 7.02 8.43
CA GLY A 212 0.36 7.97 9.07
C GLY A 212 1.34 8.61 8.09
N PRO A 213 1.68 9.91 8.26
CA PRO A 213 2.56 10.62 7.32
C PRO A 213 3.99 10.06 7.25
N LEU A 214 4.39 9.25 8.23
CA LEU A 214 5.71 8.61 8.22
C LEU A 214 5.69 7.22 7.56
N HIS A 215 4.59 6.83 6.91
CA HIS A 215 4.48 5.51 6.28
C HIS A 215 3.96 5.57 4.84
N GLY A 216 2.67 5.59 4.63
CA GLY A 216 2.08 5.34 3.31
C GLY A 216 1.92 6.56 2.40
N GLY A 217 2.06 7.77 2.89
CA GLY A 217 1.74 8.99 2.14
C GLY A 217 2.86 9.56 1.25
N ALA A 218 3.97 8.87 1.12
CA ALA A 218 5.15 9.40 0.42
C ALA A 218 4.93 9.60 -1.08
N ASN A 219 4.16 8.74 -1.74
CA ASN A 219 3.87 8.89 -3.17
C ASN A 219 2.97 10.10 -3.45
N GLU A 220 2.00 10.38 -2.57
CA GLU A 220 1.16 11.58 -2.69
C GLU A 220 2.00 12.84 -2.51
N ALA A 221 2.84 12.87 -1.47
CA ALA A 221 3.72 13.99 -1.19
C ALA A 221 4.74 14.22 -2.32
N ALA A 222 5.25 13.14 -2.91
CA ALA A 222 6.15 13.23 -4.07
C ALA A 222 5.43 13.88 -5.26
N MET A 223 4.18 13.49 -5.53
CA MET A 223 3.41 14.07 -6.63
C MET A 223 3.15 15.56 -6.41
N GLU A 224 2.76 15.95 -5.21
CA GLU A 224 2.55 17.36 -4.86
C GLU A 224 3.82 18.18 -5.09
N MET A 225 4.98 17.65 -4.74
CA MET A 225 6.26 18.32 -4.96
C MET A 225 6.57 18.44 -6.45
N ILE A 226 6.44 17.35 -7.21
CA ILE A 226 6.72 17.33 -8.64
C ILE A 226 5.86 18.35 -9.39
N GLU A 227 4.60 18.47 -9.04
CA GLU A 227 3.66 19.39 -9.68
C GLU A 227 4.00 20.87 -9.46
N ARG A 228 4.83 21.19 -8.49
CA ARG A 228 5.23 22.60 -8.23
C ARG A 228 6.14 23.16 -9.32
N PHE A 229 6.76 22.32 -10.11
CA PHE A 229 7.79 22.74 -11.06
C PHE A 229 7.27 22.70 -12.49
N SER A 230 7.64 23.74 -13.25
CA SER A 230 7.19 23.92 -14.63
C SER A 230 8.19 23.42 -15.67
N SER A 231 9.44 23.17 -15.26
CA SER A 231 10.52 22.73 -16.16
C SER A 231 11.61 22.00 -15.37
N PRO A 232 12.48 21.23 -16.05
CA PRO A 232 13.65 20.64 -15.40
C PRO A 232 14.53 21.66 -14.68
N GLU A 233 14.79 22.83 -15.29
CA GLU A 233 15.60 23.90 -14.71
C GLU A 233 14.95 24.44 -13.43
N ASP A 234 13.64 24.65 -13.46
CA ASP A 234 12.86 25.09 -12.30
C ASP A 234 12.94 24.04 -11.18
N ALA A 235 12.84 22.77 -11.54
CA ALA A 235 12.94 21.66 -10.60
C ALA A 235 14.32 21.57 -9.93
N ILE A 236 15.40 21.76 -10.68
CA ILE A 236 16.77 21.77 -10.14
C ILE A 236 16.92 22.90 -9.14
N LYS A 237 16.51 24.10 -9.51
CA LYS A 237 16.58 25.28 -8.63
C LYS A 237 15.74 25.08 -7.38
N GLY A 238 14.53 24.61 -7.53
CA GLY A 238 13.61 24.37 -6.42
C GLY A 238 14.12 23.29 -5.46
N THR A 239 14.68 22.20 -5.98
CA THR A 239 15.24 21.11 -5.18
C THR A 239 16.45 21.58 -4.39
N LEU A 240 17.35 22.33 -5.03
CA LEU A 240 18.50 22.92 -4.33
C LEU A 240 18.06 23.84 -3.21
N GLY A 241 17.03 24.66 -3.43
CA GLY A 241 16.46 25.53 -2.40
C GLY A 241 15.87 24.75 -1.23
N MET A 242 15.15 23.65 -1.50
CA MET A 242 14.60 22.78 -0.46
C MET A 242 15.72 22.14 0.37
N LEU A 243 16.79 21.69 -0.26
CA LEU A 243 17.94 21.12 0.45
C LEU A 243 18.65 22.16 1.31
N GLU A 244 18.77 23.38 0.83
CA GLU A 244 19.38 24.49 1.60
C GLU A 244 18.56 24.80 2.85
N ARG A 245 17.24 24.80 2.75
CA ARG A 245 16.33 24.99 3.89
C ARG A 245 16.19 23.75 4.78
N LYS A 246 16.83 22.64 4.41
CA LYS A 246 16.70 21.35 5.09
C LYS A 246 15.27 20.80 5.10
N ASP A 247 14.50 21.11 4.07
CA ASP A 247 13.16 20.53 3.88
C ASP A 247 13.31 19.05 3.54
N LYS A 248 12.37 18.25 4.02
CA LYS A 248 12.33 16.83 3.70
C LYS A 248 11.78 16.65 2.29
N ILE A 249 12.50 15.86 1.47
CA ILE A 249 12.09 15.54 0.11
C ILE A 249 11.59 14.09 0.10
N MET A 250 10.28 13.95 -0.11
CA MET A 250 9.62 12.65 -0.07
C MET A 250 9.92 11.84 -1.33
N GLY A 251 9.96 10.52 -1.18
CA GLY A 251 10.23 9.60 -2.28
C GLY A 251 11.70 9.26 -2.48
N PHE A 252 12.57 9.69 -1.56
CA PHE A 252 14.01 9.45 -1.64
C PHE A 252 14.55 8.76 -0.41
N GLY A 253 15.56 7.90 -0.61
CA GLY A 253 16.22 7.16 0.44
C GLY A 253 15.38 6.00 0.97
N HIS A 254 16.01 5.20 1.83
CA HIS A 254 15.35 4.06 2.45
C HIS A 254 16.09 3.67 3.72
N ALA A 255 15.34 3.18 4.70
CA ALA A 255 15.92 2.76 5.99
C ALA A 255 16.83 1.53 5.84
N ILE A 256 16.59 0.67 4.88
CA ILE A 256 17.28 -0.60 4.70
C ILE A 256 18.14 -0.63 3.43
N TYR A 257 17.58 -0.28 2.26
CA TYR A 257 18.33 -0.25 1.01
C TYR A 257 19.41 0.83 1.05
N LYS A 258 20.64 0.50 0.64
CA LYS A 258 21.79 1.39 0.70
C LYS A 258 22.09 2.09 -0.62
N ASP A 259 22.00 1.37 -1.74
CA ASP A 259 22.43 1.85 -3.05
C ASP A 259 21.25 2.13 -3.99
N ASN A 260 20.21 1.35 -3.92
CA ASN A 260 19.00 1.52 -4.72
C ASN A 260 17.83 0.76 -4.08
N ASP A 261 16.61 1.17 -4.43
CA ASP A 261 15.41 0.41 -4.14
C ASP A 261 15.12 -0.43 -5.40
N PRO A 262 15.09 -1.77 -5.30
CA PRO A 262 14.92 -2.62 -6.48
C PRO A 262 13.60 -2.39 -7.22
N ARG A 263 12.62 -1.78 -6.55
CA ARG A 263 11.33 -1.45 -7.16
C ARG A 263 11.40 -0.19 -8.04
N ASN A 264 12.37 0.68 -7.77
CA ASN A 264 12.46 1.98 -8.44
C ASN A 264 12.69 1.86 -9.95
N GLU A 265 13.68 1.07 -10.36
CA GLU A 265 13.99 0.91 -11.79
C GLU A 265 12.80 0.37 -12.57
N VAL A 266 12.09 -0.57 -11.97
CA VAL A 266 10.91 -1.19 -12.58
C VAL A 266 9.84 -0.14 -12.84
N ILE A 267 9.43 0.59 -11.79
CA ILE A 267 8.35 1.57 -11.94
C ILE A 267 8.77 2.79 -12.75
N LYS A 268 10.04 3.20 -12.66
CA LYS A 268 10.57 4.29 -13.48
C LYS A 268 10.43 3.99 -14.96
N GLY A 269 10.77 2.77 -15.38
CA GLY A 269 10.64 2.35 -16.77
C GLY A 269 9.20 2.41 -17.28
N TRP A 270 8.25 1.99 -16.45
CA TRP A 270 6.83 2.08 -16.81
C TRP A 270 6.31 3.51 -16.79
N SER A 271 6.75 4.33 -15.83
CA SER A 271 6.39 5.75 -15.82
C SER A 271 6.86 6.45 -17.09
N LYS A 272 8.06 6.14 -17.59
CA LYS A 272 8.57 6.65 -18.85
C LYS A 272 7.69 6.28 -20.04
N LYS A 273 7.27 5.02 -20.11
CA LYS A 273 6.37 4.55 -21.17
C LYS A 273 5.02 5.28 -21.14
N LEU A 274 4.47 5.47 -19.94
CA LEU A 274 3.23 6.22 -19.77
C LEU A 274 3.39 7.68 -20.16
N ALA A 275 4.52 8.31 -19.81
CA ALA A 275 4.83 9.67 -20.21
C ALA A 275 4.86 9.82 -21.72
N ASP A 276 5.51 8.87 -22.41
CA ASP A 276 5.58 8.87 -23.88
C ASP A 276 4.19 8.70 -24.51
N GLU A 277 3.35 7.82 -23.94
CA GLU A 277 1.98 7.60 -24.45
C GLU A 277 1.13 8.86 -24.38
N VAL A 278 1.18 9.59 -23.26
CA VAL A 278 0.39 10.81 -23.10
C VAL A 278 1.04 12.05 -23.70
N GLY A 279 2.25 11.92 -24.23
CA GLY A 279 2.99 13.06 -24.80
C GLY A 279 3.49 14.04 -23.75
N ASP A 280 3.82 13.54 -22.55
CA ASP A 280 4.31 14.39 -21.47
C ASP A 280 5.64 15.04 -21.82
N LYS A 281 5.76 16.33 -21.54
CA LYS A 281 6.98 17.13 -21.75
C LYS A 281 7.49 17.76 -20.46
N VAL A 282 6.78 17.59 -19.37
CA VAL A 282 7.06 18.29 -18.12
C VAL A 282 7.29 17.36 -16.94
N LEU A 283 6.31 16.55 -16.58
CA LEU A 283 6.34 15.81 -15.30
C LEU A 283 7.46 14.77 -15.22
N PHE A 284 7.68 14.00 -16.28
CA PHE A 284 8.76 13.01 -16.26
C PHE A 284 10.14 13.68 -16.34
N PRO A 285 10.38 14.65 -17.22
CA PRO A 285 11.65 15.41 -17.20
C PRO A 285 11.91 16.13 -15.87
N VAL A 286 10.90 16.71 -15.24
CA VAL A 286 10.99 17.29 -13.90
C VAL A 286 11.41 16.24 -12.87
N SER A 287 10.76 15.09 -12.91
CA SER A 287 11.08 13.97 -12.00
C SER A 287 12.53 13.52 -12.16
N GLU A 288 13.02 13.37 -13.39
CA GLU A 288 14.42 13.02 -13.65
C GLU A 288 15.39 14.09 -13.17
N ALA A 289 15.03 15.37 -13.30
CA ALA A 289 15.86 16.47 -12.82
C ALA A 289 15.98 16.44 -11.29
N ILE A 290 14.88 16.18 -10.59
CA ILE A 290 14.89 16.04 -9.12
C ILE A 290 15.76 14.83 -8.73
N ASP A 291 15.56 13.70 -9.37
CA ASP A 291 16.32 12.46 -9.15
C ASP A 291 17.83 12.70 -9.26
N LYS A 292 18.24 13.29 -10.37
CA LYS A 292 19.66 13.61 -10.63
C LYS A 292 20.23 14.57 -9.59
N THR A 293 19.49 15.62 -9.24
CA THR A 293 19.91 16.61 -8.25
C THR A 293 20.09 15.96 -6.87
N MET A 294 19.15 15.12 -6.46
CA MET A 294 19.22 14.42 -5.18
C MET A 294 20.44 13.49 -5.11
N TRP A 295 20.74 12.80 -6.20
CA TRP A 295 21.91 11.94 -6.26
C TRP A 295 23.21 12.75 -6.20
N GLU A 296 23.30 13.82 -6.97
CA GLU A 296 24.51 14.68 -7.00
C GLU A 296 24.77 15.34 -5.65
N GLN A 297 23.71 15.83 -4.99
CA GLN A 297 23.84 16.62 -3.76
C GLN A 297 23.89 15.77 -2.49
N LYS A 298 23.17 14.67 -2.42
CA LYS A 298 23.00 13.90 -1.18
C LYS A 298 23.29 12.41 -1.33
N LYS A 299 23.57 11.93 -2.53
CA LYS A 299 23.67 10.48 -2.82
C LYS A 299 22.46 9.71 -2.36
N LEU A 300 21.28 10.33 -2.44
CA LEU A 300 20.00 9.69 -2.17
C LEU A 300 19.35 9.26 -3.48
N PHE A 301 18.87 8.03 -3.48
CA PHE A 301 18.19 7.43 -4.63
C PHE A 301 16.67 7.50 -4.46
N PRO A 302 15.90 7.50 -5.57
CA PRO A 302 14.45 7.39 -5.48
C PRO A 302 14.06 6.03 -4.90
N ASN A 303 13.10 6.02 -4.00
CA ASN A 303 12.49 4.77 -3.56
C ASN A 303 11.26 4.44 -4.43
N ALA A 304 10.49 3.40 -4.08
CA ALA A 304 9.34 2.97 -4.87
C ALA A 304 8.33 4.11 -5.09
N ASP A 305 8.19 5.03 -4.15
CA ASP A 305 7.11 6.03 -4.18
C ASP A 305 7.32 7.13 -5.22
N PHE A 306 8.56 7.46 -5.53
CA PHE A 306 8.84 8.65 -6.36
C PHE A 306 8.27 8.52 -7.77
N TYR A 307 8.64 7.47 -8.51
CA TYR A 307 8.14 7.28 -9.87
C TYR A 307 6.76 6.60 -9.93
N HIS A 308 6.28 6.03 -8.83
CA HIS A 308 4.86 5.66 -8.72
C HIS A 308 3.98 6.91 -8.81
N ALA A 309 4.43 8.02 -8.25
CA ALA A 309 3.66 9.27 -8.29
C ALA A 309 3.34 9.66 -9.74
N SER A 310 4.36 9.75 -10.60
CA SER A 310 4.14 10.10 -12.00
C SER A 310 3.37 9.02 -12.76
N ALA A 311 3.67 7.74 -12.51
CA ALA A 311 2.96 6.64 -13.17
C ALA A 311 1.45 6.70 -12.91
N TYR A 312 1.04 6.87 -11.65
CA TYR A 312 -0.37 6.98 -11.30
C TYR A 312 -1.01 8.24 -11.92
N HIS A 313 -0.30 9.34 -11.88
CA HIS A 313 -0.78 10.59 -12.47
C HIS A 313 -1.07 10.42 -13.96
N PHE A 314 -0.15 9.80 -14.71
CA PHE A 314 -0.33 9.57 -16.16
C PHE A 314 -1.51 8.64 -16.47
N MET A 315 -1.91 7.80 -15.54
CA MET A 315 -3.10 6.94 -15.70
C MET A 315 -4.39 7.64 -15.24
N GLY A 316 -4.34 8.93 -14.93
CA GLY A 316 -5.51 9.70 -14.54
C GLY A 316 -6.02 9.40 -13.14
N ILE A 317 -5.19 8.87 -12.26
CA ILE A 317 -5.58 8.56 -10.89
C ILE A 317 -5.45 9.84 -10.04
N PRO A 318 -6.50 10.25 -9.33
CA PRO A 318 -6.42 11.38 -8.40
C PRO A 318 -5.35 11.14 -7.35
N THR A 319 -4.55 12.16 -7.06
CA THR A 319 -3.43 12.05 -6.10
C THR A 319 -3.89 11.53 -4.73
N LYS A 320 -5.06 11.95 -4.27
CA LYS A 320 -5.62 11.51 -2.98
C LYS A 320 -5.90 10.01 -2.90
N LEU A 321 -5.98 9.32 -4.04
CA LEU A 321 -6.23 7.87 -4.07
C LEU A 321 -4.95 7.03 -4.12
N PHE A 322 -3.77 7.64 -4.17
CA PHE A 322 -2.51 6.90 -4.26
C PHE A 322 -2.29 5.96 -3.07
N THR A 323 -2.47 6.45 -1.84
CA THR A 323 -2.30 5.61 -0.63
C THR A 323 -3.36 4.51 -0.52
N PRO A 324 -4.65 4.76 -0.82
CA PRO A 324 -5.63 3.67 -0.87
C PRO A 324 -5.29 2.55 -1.84
N ILE A 325 -4.64 2.84 -2.95
CA ILE A 325 -4.16 1.79 -3.88
C ILE A 325 -3.13 0.91 -3.18
N PHE A 326 -2.26 1.50 -2.36
CA PHE A 326 -1.29 0.77 -1.56
C PHE A 326 -2.00 -0.27 -0.67
N VAL A 327 -3.14 0.09 -0.07
CA VAL A 327 -3.96 -0.84 0.73
C VAL A 327 -4.40 -2.04 -0.10
N CYS A 328 -4.87 -1.82 -1.32
CA CYS A 328 -5.33 -2.90 -2.21
C CYS A 328 -4.22 -3.92 -2.49
N SER A 329 -2.99 -3.47 -2.56
CA SER A 329 -1.82 -4.32 -2.78
C SER A 329 -1.35 -4.97 -1.47
N ARG A 330 -1.05 -4.15 -0.46
CA ARG A 330 -0.40 -4.59 0.78
C ARG A 330 -1.28 -5.49 1.64
N LEU A 331 -2.59 -5.52 1.39
CA LEU A 331 -3.48 -6.49 2.02
C LEU A 331 -2.92 -7.91 1.92
N THR A 332 -2.33 -8.28 0.78
CA THR A 332 -1.75 -9.62 0.59
C THR A 332 -0.62 -9.88 1.57
N GLY A 333 0.26 -8.92 1.75
CA GLY A 333 1.35 -9.01 2.73
C GLY A 333 0.82 -9.03 4.15
N TRP A 334 -0.11 -8.13 4.49
CA TRP A 334 -0.69 -8.09 5.84
C TRP A 334 -1.38 -9.40 6.19
N ALA A 335 -2.20 -9.93 5.30
CA ALA A 335 -2.93 -11.18 5.56
C ALA A 335 -1.97 -12.35 5.69
N ALA A 336 -0.96 -12.46 4.83
CA ALA A 336 0.04 -13.50 4.92
C ALA A 336 0.80 -13.45 6.27
N HIS A 337 1.11 -12.24 6.74
CA HIS A 337 1.73 -12.05 8.06
C HIS A 337 0.78 -12.43 9.20
N VAL A 338 -0.51 -12.15 9.07
CA VAL A 338 -1.51 -12.61 10.04
C VAL A 338 -1.53 -14.13 10.10
N TYR A 339 -1.54 -14.81 8.93
CA TYR A 339 -1.51 -16.28 8.88
C TYR A 339 -0.25 -16.85 9.54
N GLU A 340 0.89 -16.25 9.24
CA GLU A 340 2.17 -16.69 9.81
C GLU A 340 2.19 -16.50 11.33
N GLN A 341 1.68 -15.37 11.81
CA GLN A 341 1.56 -15.11 13.24
C GLN A 341 0.64 -16.12 13.94
N ARG A 342 -0.52 -16.41 13.33
CA ARG A 342 -1.48 -17.38 13.87
C ARG A 342 -0.90 -18.80 13.94
N ALA A 343 -0.07 -19.17 12.96
CA ALA A 343 0.49 -20.52 12.87
C ALA A 343 1.48 -20.84 13.99
N ASN A 344 2.16 -19.83 14.53
CA ASN A 344 3.12 -20.00 15.64
C ASN A 344 3.03 -18.79 16.55
N ASN A 345 1.92 -18.69 17.29
CA ASN A 345 1.56 -17.47 17.98
C ASN A 345 2.11 -17.35 19.39
N ARG A 346 2.62 -16.17 19.70
CA ARG A 346 2.80 -15.66 21.05
C ARG A 346 2.36 -14.20 21.03
N ILE A 347 1.68 -13.76 22.10
CA ILE A 347 1.29 -12.36 22.21
C ILE A 347 2.54 -11.46 22.18
N ILE A 348 2.48 -10.42 21.35
CA ILE A 348 3.56 -9.45 21.24
C ILE A 348 3.35 -8.40 22.33
N ARG A 349 4.17 -8.50 23.38
CA ARG A 349 4.03 -7.67 24.58
C ARG A 349 5.43 -7.28 25.09
N PRO A 350 6.07 -6.27 24.47
CA PRO A 350 7.35 -5.78 24.96
C PRO A 350 7.22 -5.12 26.34
N SER A 351 8.35 -4.95 27.02
CA SER A 351 8.40 -4.26 28.30
C SER A 351 8.78 -2.80 28.10
N ALA A 352 8.43 -1.97 29.07
CA ALA A 352 8.82 -0.57 29.09
C ALA A 352 9.74 -0.29 30.29
N GLU A 353 10.66 0.65 30.12
CA GLU A 353 11.42 1.23 31.22
C GLU A 353 10.58 2.37 31.82
N TYR A 354 10.28 2.26 33.10
CA TYR A 354 9.51 3.32 33.76
C TYR A 354 10.40 4.53 34.04
N VAL A 355 10.01 5.69 33.55
CA VAL A 355 10.75 6.95 33.72
C VAL A 355 9.88 8.04 34.37
N GLY A 356 8.76 7.66 34.96
CA GLY A 356 7.84 8.60 35.62
C GLY A 356 8.23 8.92 37.03
N VAL A 357 7.30 9.45 37.80
CA VAL A 357 7.50 9.78 39.20
C VAL A 357 7.57 8.53 40.07
N GLU A 358 8.25 8.61 41.20
CA GLU A 358 8.31 7.52 42.19
C GLU A 358 6.92 7.26 42.79
N GLN A 359 6.79 6.12 43.45
CA GLN A 359 5.52 5.76 44.10
C GLN A 359 5.03 6.87 45.03
N ARG A 360 3.77 7.25 44.89
CA ARG A 360 3.13 8.28 45.68
C ARG A 360 1.91 7.73 46.38
N LYS A 361 1.60 8.34 47.56
CA LYS A 361 0.38 8.02 48.27
C LYS A 361 -0.81 8.68 47.59
N PHE A 362 -1.88 7.93 47.36
CA PHE A 362 -3.14 8.51 46.88
C PHE A 362 -3.74 9.43 47.95
N VAL A 363 -4.12 10.62 47.54
CA VAL A 363 -4.82 11.57 48.41
C VAL A 363 -6.25 11.72 47.88
N PRO A 364 -7.28 11.41 48.71
CA PRO A 364 -8.68 11.56 48.30
C PRO A 364 -9.00 13.00 47.86
N ILE A 365 -9.99 13.13 46.96
CA ILE A 365 -10.33 14.43 46.34
C ILE A 365 -10.61 15.51 47.39
N GLU A 366 -11.24 15.13 48.51
CA GLU A 366 -11.64 16.07 49.57
C GLU A 366 -10.42 16.65 50.32
N GLN A 367 -9.23 16.10 50.12
CA GLN A 367 -8.01 16.47 50.81
C GLN A 367 -6.92 17.04 49.90
N ARG A 368 -7.23 17.26 48.60
CA ARG A 368 -6.27 17.79 47.62
C ARG A 368 -6.25 19.31 47.58
#